data_a9f00a87899c16304f0e5c618c3f26ea
#
_entry.id   a9f00a87899c16304f0e5c618c3f26ea
#
_cell.length_a   1.000
_cell.length_b   1.000
_cell.length_c   1.000
_cell.angle_alpha   90.00
_cell.angle_beta   90.00
_cell.angle_gamma   90.00
#
_symmetry.space_group_name_H-M   'P 1'
#
loop_
_entity.id
_entity.type
_entity.pdbx_description
1 polymer ?
#
loop_
_entity_poly.entity_id
_entity_poly.type
_entity_poly.pdbx_seq_one_letter_code
_entity_poly.pdbx_strand_id
1 'polypeptide(L)'
;MNVLKVLGIIGICGFVVSACATEKNNLSPTTALIANISEKSPEDVVKNISDNLDLIKYSSDITNTFSSCSSFSQKPVNEEFSNLKFYITEYLYAVKEHNTVGKEKALYNYEKSYKKIQKLKNNLNEDEQEVLNRFLVNIKTNITLIESLKDTL
;
A
#
# COMPACT_ATOMS: atom_id res chain seq x y z
N MET A 1 47.95 31.66 -40.42
CA MET A 1 47.57 33.04 -40.90
C MET A 1 46.19 33.33 -40.37
N ASN A 2 46.07 34.40 -39.63
CA ASN A 2 44.87 35.12 -39.15
C ASN A 2 44.03 34.39 -38.09
N VAL A 3 44.11 34.65 -36.83
CA VAL A 3 43.95 35.86 -36.00
C VAL A 3 42.73 36.68 -36.44
N LEU A 4 41.70 36.68 -35.63
CA LEU A 4 40.99 37.89 -35.16
C LEU A 4 39.82 37.45 -34.30
N LYS A 5 39.94 37.75 -33.00
CA LYS A 5 39.21 38.86 -32.34
C LYS A 5 37.72 38.84 -32.60
N VAL A 6 36.96 38.64 -31.52
CA VAL A 6 36.10 39.76 -31.05
C VAL A 6 35.69 39.48 -29.60
N LEU A 7 36.03 40.39 -28.77
CA LEU A 7 35.41 40.71 -27.49
C LEU A 7 33.91 40.97 -27.70
N GLY A 8 33.12 40.63 -26.76
CA GLY A 8 31.74 41.12 -26.73
C GLY A 8 30.94 40.60 -25.56
N ILE A 9 31.02 41.34 -24.49
CA ILE A 9 29.88 41.76 -23.66
C ILE A 9 29.37 40.70 -22.66
N ILE A 10 29.80 40.91 -21.46
CA ILE A 10 29.21 40.49 -20.18
C ILE A 10 27.80 41.09 -20.10
N GLY A 11 26.80 40.27 -20.29
CA GLY A 11 25.41 40.55 -19.96
C GLY A 11 25.08 39.87 -18.64
N ILE A 12 25.28 40.58 -17.54
CA ILE A 12 24.78 40.19 -16.23
C ILE A 12 23.28 40.42 -16.26
N CYS A 13 22.52 39.40 -16.67
CA CYS A 13 21.10 39.34 -16.37
C CYS A 13 20.92 38.73 -14.99
N GLY A 14 20.80 39.61 -14.03
CA GLY A 14 20.33 39.25 -12.68
C GLY A 14 18.92 38.70 -12.77
N PHE A 15 18.80 37.38 -12.77
CA PHE A 15 17.55 36.73 -12.45
C PHE A 15 17.29 36.89 -10.96
N VAL A 16 16.51 37.94 -10.64
CA VAL A 16 15.83 38.02 -9.37
C VAL A 16 14.75 36.91 -9.41
N VAL A 17 15.13 35.69 -8.96
CA VAL A 17 14.15 34.68 -8.64
C VAL A 17 13.43 35.17 -7.39
N SER A 18 12.29 35.88 -7.62
CA SER A 18 11.27 36.00 -6.61
C SER A 18 10.80 34.58 -6.30
N ALA A 19 11.43 33.96 -5.32
CA ALA A 19 10.88 32.79 -4.67
C ALA A 19 9.61 33.26 -3.96
N CYS A 20 8.46 33.23 -4.66
CA CYS A 20 7.19 33.06 -4.01
C CYS A 20 7.29 31.70 -3.32
N ALA A 21 7.70 31.70 -2.08
CA ALA A 21 7.41 30.63 -1.15
C ALA A 21 5.88 30.58 -1.05
N THR A 22 5.27 29.77 -1.91
CA THR A 22 3.97 29.22 -1.59
C THR A 22 4.25 28.34 -0.38
N GLU A 23 4.01 28.87 0.79
CA GLU A 23 3.79 28.05 1.97
C GLU A 23 2.65 27.09 1.61
N LYS A 24 3.02 25.94 1.07
CA LYS A 24 2.18 24.76 1.20
C LYS A 24 2.10 24.57 2.70
N ASN A 25 0.97 24.95 3.25
CA ASN A 25 0.58 24.53 4.57
C ASN A 25 0.75 23.02 4.58
N ASN A 26 1.91 22.55 5.05
CA ASN A 26 2.09 21.20 5.54
C ASN A 26 1.23 21.10 6.79
N LEU A 27 -0.08 20.99 6.54
CA LEU A 27 -1.00 20.54 7.58
C LEU A 27 -0.47 19.18 8.02
N SER A 28 0.12 19.19 9.23
CA SER A 28 0.49 17.96 9.90
C SER A 28 -0.69 16.99 9.78
N PRO A 29 -0.48 15.69 9.61
CA PRO A 29 -1.55 14.70 9.60
C PRO A 29 -2.55 14.87 10.76
N THR A 30 -2.06 15.35 11.89
CA THR A 30 -2.85 15.71 13.08
C THR A 30 -3.82 16.88 12.84
N THR A 31 -3.44 17.88 12.03
CA THR A 31 -4.28 19.06 11.77
C THR A 31 -5.41 18.72 10.78
N ALA A 32 -5.15 17.81 9.83
CA ALA A 32 -6.19 17.31 8.92
C ALA A 32 -7.24 16.47 9.67
N LEU A 33 -6.82 15.71 10.69
CA LEU A 33 -7.74 15.00 11.58
C LEU A 33 -8.63 15.97 12.38
N ILE A 34 -8.07 17.08 12.88
CA ILE A 34 -8.82 18.07 13.69
C ILE A 34 -9.83 18.86 12.84
N ALA A 35 -9.53 19.17 11.59
CA ALA A 35 -10.44 19.89 10.70
C ALA A 35 -11.73 19.10 10.39
N ASN A 36 -11.67 17.77 10.38
CA ASN A 36 -12.84 16.90 10.17
C ASN A 36 -13.64 16.59 11.45
N ILE A 37 -13.14 17.00 12.62
CA ILE A 37 -13.78 16.74 13.93
C ILE A 37 -14.97 17.69 14.18
N SER A 38 -15.04 18.81 13.49
CA SER A 38 -16.02 19.87 13.80
C SER A 38 -17.48 19.53 13.45
N GLU A 39 -17.74 18.48 12.65
CA GLU A 39 -19.10 18.10 12.21
C GLU A 39 -19.57 16.72 12.67
N LYS A 40 -18.69 15.93 13.31
CA LYS A 40 -19.03 14.55 13.74
C LYS A 40 -19.25 14.49 15.26
N SER A 41 -20.12 13.58 15.68
CA SER A 41 -20.28 13.31 17.11
C SER A 41 -18.97 12.80 17.73
N PRO A 42 -18.73 13.01 19.05
CA PRO A 42 -17.53 12.47 19.70
C PRO A 42 -17.38 10.95 19.54
N GLU A 43 -18.49 10.22 19.50
CA GLU A 43 -18.51 8.76 19.30
C GLU A 43 -18.05 8.37 17.89
N ASP A 44 -18.50 9.09 16.84
CA ASP A 44 -18.09 8.87 15.46
C ASP A 44 -16.60 9.18 15.26
N VAL A 45 -16.09 10.18 15.97
CA VAL A 45 -14.65 10.52 15.93
C VAL A 45 -13.82 9.41 16.55
N VAL A 46 -14.19 8.92 17.73
CA VAL A 46 -13.49 7.84 18.43
C VAL A 46 -13.52 6.56 17.58
N LYS A 47 -14.68 6.22 16.99
CA LYS A 47 -14.82 5.06 16.11
C LYS A 47 -13.92 5.19 14.89
N ASN A 48 -13.93 6.33 14.21
CA ASN A 48 -13.09 6.55 13.02
C ASN A 48 -11.58 6.41 13.33
N ILE A 49 -11.13 6.92 14.50
CA ILE A 49 -9.74 6.74 14.94
C ILE A 49 -9.45 5.26 15.20
N SER A 50 -10.34 4.53 15.85
CA SER A 50 -10.17 3.11 16.12
C SER A 50 -10.07 2.31 14.81
N ASP A 51 -10.99 2.54 13.87
CA ASP A 51 -11.03 1.83 12.59
C ASP A 51 -9.76 2.09 11.75
N ASN A 52 -9.23 3.32 11.78
CA ASN A 52 -7.96 3.64 11.13
C ASN A 52 -6.77 2.93 11.77
N LEU A 53 -6.73 2.81 13.10
CA LEU A 53 -5.69 2.07 13.81
C LEU A 53 -5.75 0.57 13.49
N ASP A 54 -6.94 0.01 13.44
CA ASP A 54 -7.17 -1.38 13.09
C ASP A 54 -6.79 -1.66 11.63
N LEU A 55 -7.11 -0.77 10.70
CA LEU A 55 -6.67 -0.87 9.30
C LEU A 55 -5.14 -0.89 9.19
N ILE A 56 -4.44 0.01 9.92
CA ILE A 56 -2.98 0.04 9.95
C ILE A 56 -2.43 -1.28 10.50
N LYS A 57 -2.99 -1.77 11.60
CA LYS A 57 -2.59 -3.03 12.23
C LYS A 57 -2.71 -4.21 11.27
N TYR A 58 -3.90 -4.41 10.69
CA TYR A 58 -4.13 -5.56 9.79
C TYR A 58 -3.30 -5.47 8.51
N SER A 59 -3.11 -4.28 7.97
CA SER A 59 -2.22 -4.05 6.82
C SER A 59 -0.76 -4.35 7.14
N SER A 60 -0.31 -3.98 8.34
CA SER A 60 1.04 -4.27 8.83
C SER A 60 1.24 -5.77 9.05
N ASP A 61 0.25 -6.47 9.62
CA ASP A 61 0.30 -7.91 9.83
C ASP A 61 0.43 -8.68 8.52
N ILE A 62 -0.31 -8.27 7.48
CA ILE A 62 -0.17 -8.81 6.12
C ILE A 62 1.24 -8.57 5.57
N THR A 63 1.75 -7.35 5.69
CA THR A 63 3.07 -6.98 5.17
C THR A 63 4.19 -7.74 5.88
N ASN A 64 4.10 -7.89 7.20
CA ASN A 64 5.03 -8.67 8.01
C ASN A 64 4.99 -10.16 7.64
N THR A 65 3.80 -10.69 7.38
CA THR A 65 3.61 -12.06 6.91
C THR A 65 4.37 -12.29 5.60
N PHE A 66 4.26 -11.39 4.63
CA PHE A 66 5.02 -11.49 3.38
C PHE A 66 6.53 -11.34 3.56
N SER A 67 6.96 -10.51 4.49
CA SER A 67 8.39 -10.29 4.75
C SER A 67 9.05 -11.46 5.44
N SER A 68 8.30 -12.24 6.21
CA SER A 68 8.78 -13.43 6.93
C SER A 68 8.74 -14.72 6.09
N CYS A 69 8.12 -14.68 4.90
CA CYS A 69 8.03 -15.85 4.04
C CYS A 69 9.32 -16.07 3.26
N SER A 70 9.96 -17.21 3.48
CA SER A 70 11.04 -17.73 2.62
C SER A 70 10.48 -18.36 1.35
N SER A 71 11.34 -18.57 0.36
CA SER A 71 10.97 -19.27 -0.88
C SER A 71 10.64 -20.73 -0.63
N PHE A 72 9.64 -21.23 -1.33
CA PHE A 72 9.30 -22.67 -1.35
C PHE A 72 10.19 -23.42 -2.35
N SER A 73 10.28 -24.76 -2.19
CA SER A 73 11.07 -25.62 -3.08
C SER A 73 10.55 -25.65 -4.53
N GLN A 74 9.24 -25.39 -4.71
CA GLN A 74 8.59 -25.48 -6.00
C GLN A 74 8.43 -24.11 -6.66
N LYS A 75 9.05 -23.93 -7.83
CA LYS A 75 9.00 -22.68 -8.61
C LYS A 75 7.57 -22.21 -8.91
N PRO A 76 6.62 -23.08 -9.37
CA PRO A 76 5.25 -22.65 -9.64
C PRO A 76 4.52 -22.10 -8.40
N VAL A 77 4.84 -22.61 -7.21
CA VAL A 77 4.29 -22.09 -5.95
C VAL A 77 4.83 -20.68 -5.68
N ASN A 78 6.15 -20.46 -5.86
CA ASN A 78 6.77 -19.15 -5.66
C ASN A 78 6.22 -18.10 -6.64
N GLU A 79 6.01 -18.48 -7.91
CA GLU A 79 5.44 -17.58 -8.92
C GLU A 79 4.02 -17.16 -8.54
N GLU A 80 3.18 -18.13 -8.14
CA GLU A 80 1.80 -17.82 -7.77
C GLU A 80 1.71 -17.09 -6.41
N PHE A 81 2.63 -17.36 -5.49
CA PHE A 81 2.73 -16.63 -4.23
C PHE A 81 3.16 -15.16 -4.46
N SER A 82 4.02 -14.91 -5.44
CA SER A 82 4.38 -13.55 -5.87
C SER A 82 3.19 -12.80 -6.48
N ASN A 83 2.37 -13.49 -7.30
CA ASN A 83 1.14 -12.94 -7.83
C ASN A 83 0.14 -12.58 -6.70
N LEU A 84 -0.03 -13.49 -5.74
CA LEU A 84 -0.88 -13.27 -4.57
C LEU A 84 -0.42 -12.06 -3.77
N LYS A 85 0.89 -11.95 -3.50
CA LYS A 85 1.48 -10.77 -2.83
C LYS A 85 1.19 -9.48 -3.60
N PHE A 86 1.35 -9.48 -4.92
CA PHE A 86 1.06 -8.32 -5.76
C PHE A 86 -0.41 -7.90 -5.64
N TYR A 87 -1.36 -8.82 -5.79
CA TYR A 87 -2.77 -8.48 -5.73
C TYR A 87 -3.23 -7.99 -4.35
N ILE A 88 -2.62 -8.50 -3.29
CA ILE A 88 -2.89 -8.01 -1.94
C ILE A 88 -2.31 -6.60 -1.74
N THR A 89 -1.13 -6.32 -2.29
CA THR A 89 -0.57 -4.95 -2.25
C THR A 89 -1.49 -3.97 -2.98
N GLU A 90 -2.00 -4.34 -4.17
CA GLU A 90 -3.00 -3.55 -4.90
C GLU A 90 -4.30 -3.36 -4.09
N TYR A 91 -4.75 -4.42 -3.39
CA TYR A 91 -5.90 -4.34 -2.51
C TYR A 91 -5.71 -3.32 -1.38
N LEU A 92 -4.59 -3.42 -0.65
CA LEU A 92 -4.28 -2.51 0.47
C LEU A 92 -4.16 -1.05 -0.02
N TYR A 93 -3.55 -0.85 -1.18
CA TYR A 93 -3.49 0.47 -1.79
C TYR A 93 -4.88 1.00 -2.15
N ALA A 94 -5.72 0.18 -2.79
CA ALA A 94 -7.07 0.56 -3.17
C ALA A 94 -7.96 0.88 -1.94
N VAL A 95 -7.80 0.13 -0.84
CA VAL A 95 -8.47 0.41 0.44
C VAL A 95 -8.05 1.77 0.96
N LYS A 96 -6.74 2.04 1.02
CA LYS A 96 -6.18 3.31 1.49
C LYS A 96 -6.70 4.51 0.68
N GLU A 97 -6.79 4.35 -0.64
CA GLU A 97 -7.23 5.41 -1.56
C GLU A 97 -8.77 5.46 -1.73
N HIS A 98 -9.53 4.69 -0.94
CA HIS A 98 -11.00 4.56 -1.06
C HIS A 98 -11.47 4.21 -2.49
N ASN A 99 -10.65 3.47 -3.24
CA ASN A 99 -10.93 3.05 -4.61
C ASN A 99 -11.69 1.72 -4.62
N THR A 100 -13.01 1.78 -4.59
CA THR A 100 -13.89 0.60 -4.56
C THR A 100 -13.67 -0.33 -5.77
N VAL A 101 -13.57 0.24 -6.98
CA VAL A 101 -13.37 -0.55 -8.21
C VAL A 101 -12.02 -1.26 -8.19
N GLY A 102 -10.96 -0.55 -7.80
CA GLY A 102 -9.61 -1.12 -7.65
C GLY A 102 -9.58 -2.23 -6.61
N LYS A 103 -10.26 -2.04 -5.49
CA LYS A 103 -10.38 -3.01 -4.40
C LYS A 103 -11.07 -4.31 -4.86
N GLU A 104 -12.23 -4.21 -5.50
CA GLU A 104 -12.95 -5.39 -6.01
C GLU A 104 -12.12 -6.17 -7.03
N LYS A 105 -11.46 -5.46 -7.95
CA LYS A 105 -10.56 -6.08 -8.94
C LYS A 105 -9.38 -6.80 -8.27
N ALA A 106 -8.78 -6.18 -7.28
CA ALA A 106 -7.65 -6.77 -6.54
C ALA A 106 -8.09 -8.02 -5.76
N LEU A 107 -9.23 -7.97 -5.06
CA LEU A 107 -9.80 -9.12 -4.36
C LEU A 107 -10.13 -10.27 -5.31
N TYR A 108 -10.74 -10.00 -6.45
CA TYR A 108 -11.03 -11.03 -7.45
C TYR A 108 -9.75 -11.76 -7.91
N ASN A 109 -8.69 -11.00 -8.21
CA ASN A 109 -7.42 -11.57 -8.62
C ASN A 109 -6.72 -12.32 -7.47
N TYR A 110 -6.78 -11.80 -6.26
CA TYR A 110 -6.32 -12.48 -5.04
C TYR A 110 -6.98 -13.85 -4.89
N GLU A 111 -8.32 -13.93 -4.98
CA GLU A 111 -9.03 -15.19 -4.87
C GLU A 111 -8.61 -16.19 -5.95
N LYS A 112 -8.40 -15.71 -7.17
CA LYS A 112 -7.92 -16.54 -8.27
C LYS A 112 -6.54 -17.13 -8.00
N SER A 113 -5.60 -16.31 -7.52
CA SER A 113 -4.27 -16.75 -7.10
C SER A 113 -4.33 -17.69 -5.91
N TYR A 114 -5.14 -17.38 -4.90
CA TYR A 114 -5.37 -18.24 -3.75
C TYR A 114 -5.83 -19.65 -4.15
N LYS A 115 -6.82 -19.76 -5.04
CA LYS A 115 -7.31 -21.06 -5.56
C LYS A 115 -6.24 -21.83 -6.32
N LYS A 116 -5.35 -21.14 -7.06
CA LYS A 116 -4.23 -21.79 -7.76
C LYS A 116 -3.19 -22.31 -6.76
N ILE A 117 -2.81 -21.52 -5.78
CA ILE A 117 -1.87 -21.93 -4.72
C ILE A 117 -2.40 -23.17 -4.00
N GLN A 118 -3.68 -23.22 -3.66
CA GLN A 118 -4.28 -24.39 -3.00
C GLN A 118 -4.16 -25.67 -3.83
N LYS A 119 -4.20 -25.57 -5.17
CA LYS A 119 -3.97 -26.72 -6.05
C LYS A 119 -2.49 -27.13 -6.12
N LEU A 120 -1.59 -26.14 -6.12
CA LEU A 120 -0.15 -26.35 -6.20
C LEU A 120 0.47 -26.85 -4.88
N LYS A 121 -0.21 -26.61 -3.75
CA LYS A 121 0.25 -26.94 -2.41
C LYS A 121 0.65 -28.40 -2.26
N ASN A 122 -0.08 -29.31 -2.88
CA ASN A 122 0.18 -30.75 -2.80
C ASN A 122 1.54 -31.18 -3.41
N ASN A 123 2.21 -30.30 -4.16
CA ASN A 123 3.55 -30.53 -4.70
C ASN A 123 4.68 -30.15 -3.73
N LEU A 124 4.32 -29.57 -2.56
CA LEU A 124 5.25 -29.22 -1.49
C LEU A 124 5.39 -30.37 -0.49
N ASN A 125 6.50 -30.41 0.24
CA ASN A 125 6.62 -31.28 1.39
C ASN A 125 5.70 -30.84 2.55
N GLU A 126 5.53 -31.67 3.57
CA GLU A 126 4.58 -31.41 4.67
C GLU A 126 4.90 -30.13 5.43
N ASP A 127 6.18 -29.86 5.73
CA ASP A 127 6.61 -28.67 6.44
C ASP A 127 6.30 -27.39 5.64
N GLU A 128 6.60 -27.41 4.35
CA GLU A 128 6.29 -26.28 3.46
C GLU A 128 4.78 -26.07 3.30
N GLN A 129 4.00 -27.17 3.26
CA GLN A 129 2.53 -27.08 3.21
C GLN A 129 1.97 -26.44 4.48
N GLU A 130 2.50 -26.78 5.65
CA GLU A 130 2.10 -26.17 6.91
C GLU A 130 2.45 -24.67 6.95
N VAL A 131 3.69 -24.31 6.55
CA VAL A 131 4.13 -22.92 6.46
C VAL A 131 3.21 -22.15 5.53
N LEU A 132 2.98 -22.64 4.31
CA LEU A 132 2.09 -22.00 3.33
C LEU A 132 0.67 -21.84 3.90
N ASN A 133 0.11 -22.84 4.54
CA ASN A 133 -1.22 -22.78 5.14
C ASN A 133 -1.30 -21.66 6.21
N ARG A 134 -0.31 -21.56 7.09
CA ARG A 134 -0.27 -20.50 8.10
C ARG A 134 -0.27 -19.10 7.45
N PHE A 135 0.51 -18.92 6.40
CA PHE A 135 0.52 -17.65 5.64
C PHE A 135 -0.85 -17.34 5.02
N LEU A 136 -1.43 -18.31 4.32
CA LEU A 136 -2.71 -18.12 3.65
C LEU A 136 -3.86 -17.84 4.64
N VAL A 137 -3.86 -18.51 5.80
CA VAL A 137 -4.84 -18.26 6.87
C VAL A 137 -4.66 -16.85 7.44
N ASN A 138 -3.43 -16.45 7.77
CA ASN A 138 -3.15 -15.13 8.31
C ASN A 138 -3.61 -14.01 7.35
N ILE A 139 -3.24 -14.11 6.08
CA ILE A 139 -3.62 -13.16 5.05
C ILE A 139 -5.15 -13.08 4.92
N LYS A 140 -5.82 -14.22 4.80
CA LYS A 140 -7.29 -14.27 4.66
C LYS A 140 -7.98 -13.66 5.87
N THR A 141 -7.51 -13.96 7.08
CA THR A 141 -8.06 -13.40 8.32
C THR A 141 -7.94 -11.88 8.33
N ASN A 142 -6.76 -11.34 8.04
CA ASN A 142 -6.56 -9.89 8.04
C ASN A 142 -7.36 -9.18 6.93
N ILE A 143 -7.48 -9.76 5.74
CA ILE A 143 -8.38 -9.23 4.69
C ILE A 143 -9.82 -9.20 5.20
N THR A 144 -10.31 -10.27 5.82
CA THR A 144 -11.68 -10.32 6.36
C THR A 144 -11.90 -9.26 7.44
N LEU A 145 -10.91 -9.03 8.30
CA LEU A 145 -10.97 -7.97 9.32
C LEU A 145 -11.00 -6.57 8.69
N ILE A 146 -10.16 -6.31 7.69
CA ILE A 146 -10.19 -5.04 6.94
C ILE A 146 -11.56 -4.85 6.26
N GLU A 147 -12.12 -5.90 5.67
CA GLU A 147 -13.44 -5.81 5.03
C GLU A 147 -14.58 -5.57 6.05
N SER A 148 -14.42 -6.00 7.29
CA SER A 148 -15.40 -5.73 8.35
C SER A 148 -15.40 -4.28 8.84
N LEU A 149 -14.32 -3.50 8.58
CA LEU A 149 -14.26 -2.07 8.89
C LEU A 149 -15.02 -1.19 7.88
N LYS A 150 -15.54 -1.78 6.79
CA LYS A 150 -16.16 -1.05 5.66
C LYS A 150 -17.35 -0.18 6.01
N ASP A 151 -18.12 -0.58 7.00
CA ASP A 151 -19.34 0.14 7.37
C ASP A 151 -19.02 1.46 8.10
N THR A 152 -17.73 1.78 8.24
CA THR A 152 -17.19 2.89 9.03
C THR A 152 -16.22 3.79 8.28
N LEU A 153 -15.72 3.38 7.12
CA LEU A 153 -14.86 4.13 6.21
C LEU A 153 -15.63 4.59 4.97
#